data_c484d45d57de35ba8796bf3fef4e3149
#
_entry.id   c484d45d57de35ba8796bf3fef4e3149
#
_cell.length_a   1.000
_cell.length_b   1.000
_cell.length_c   1.000
_cell.angle_alpha   90.00
_cell.angle_beta   90.00
_cell.angle_gamma   90.00
#
_symmetry.space_group_name_H-M   'P 1'
#
loop_
_entity.id
_entity.type
_entity.pdbx_description
1 polymer ?
#
loop_
_entity_poly.entity_id
_entity_poly.type
_entity_poly.pdbx_seq_one_letter_code
_entity_poly.pdbx_strand_id
1 'polypeptide(L)' 'MAEEANSAAREDLAGLGYEQAREELVATVQRLEAGGLSLEDSLALWERGEALAAHCQAKLDGARARLDAAVAAREED' A
#
# COMPACT_ATOMS: atom_id res chain seq x y z
N MET A 1 -3.29 -21.54 -2.37
CA MET A 1 -2.70 -21.17 -1.08
C MET A 1 -2.01 -19.83 -1.08
N ALA A 2 -1.24 -19.50 -2.10
CA ALA A 2 -0.66 -18.16 -2.25
C ALA A 2 -1.75 -17.08 -2.37
N GLU A 3 -2.86 -17.41 -3.00
CA GLU A 3 -4.00 -16.51 -3.14
C GLU A 3 -4.67 -16.20 -1.81
N GLU A 4 -4.77 -17.18 -0.91
CA GLU A 4 -5.36 -16.98 0.41
C GLU A 4 -4.50 -16.05 1.26
N ALA A 5 -3.18 -16.20 1.22
CA ALA A 5 -2.25 -15.34 1.94
C ALA A 5 -2.35 -13.90 1.42
N ASN A 6 -2.45 -13.71 0.10
CA ASN A 6 -2.59 -12.39 -0.50
C ASN A 6 -3.95 -11.77 -0.17
N SER A 7 -5.01 -12.56 -0.14
CA SER A 7 -6.35 -12.09 0.21
C SER A 7 -6.39 -11.63 1.66
N ALA A 8 -5.79 -12.39 2.58
CA ALA A 8 -5.72 -12.03 3.99
C ALA A 8 -4.93 -10.73 4.19
N ALA A 9 -3.81 -10.57 3.48
CA ALA A 9 -3.00 -9.36 3.52
C ALA A 9 -3.79 -8.15 3.01
N ARG A 10 -4.56 -8.31 1.94
CA ARG A 10 -5.39 -7.24 1.37
C ARG A 10 -6.53 -6.85 2.32
N GLU A 11 -7.17 -7.83 2.95
CA GLU A 11 -8.24 -7.56 3.91
C GLU A 11 -7.71 -6.79 5.12
N ASP A 12 -6.54 -7.18 5.61
CA ASP A 12 -5.85 -6.52 6.70
C ASP A 12 -5.53 -5.06 6.35
N LEU A 13 -5.10 -4.83 5.12
CA LEU A 13 -4.74 -3.50 4.63
C LEU A 13 -5.96 -2.63 4.37
N ALA A 14 -7.10 -3.21 4.03
CA ALA A 14 -8.29 -2.46 3.62
C ALA A 14 -8.74 -1.43 4.66
N GLY A 15 -8.49 -1.69 5.95
CA GLY A 15 -8.82 -0.78 7.03
C GLY A 15 -7.79 0.31 7.28
N LEU A 16 -6.63 0.28 6.62
CA LEU A 16 -5.58 1.27 6.85
C LEU A 16 -5.80 2.52 6.02
N GLY A 17 -5.61 3.69 6.65
CA GLY A 17 -5.53 4.95 5.93
C GLY A 17 -4.18 5.06 5.22
N TYR A 18 -4.08 6.07 4.36
CA TYR A 18 -2.87 6.31 3.59
C TYR A 18 -1.63 6.50 4.48
N GLU A 19 -1.73 7.36 5.49
CA GLU A 19 -0.59 7.68 6.37
C GLU A 19 -0.10 6.44 7.11
N GLN A 20 -1.02 5.63 7.63
CA GLN A 20 -0.67 4.39 8.34
C GLN A 20 0.01 3.39 7.41
N ALA A 21 -0.54 3.21 6.21
CA ALA A 21 0.02 2.30 5.22
C ALA A 21 1.41 2.76 4.77
N ARG A 22 1.59 4.06 4.60
CA ARG A 22 2.88 4.65 4.23
C ARG A 22 3.93 4.43 5.31
N GLU A 23 3.57 4.65 6.58
CA GLU A 23 4.48 4.41 7.70
C GLU A 23 4.90 2.95 7.78
N GLU A 24 3.96 2.04 7.61
CA GLU A 24 4.26 0.60 7.62
C GLU A 24 5.15 0.22 6.44
N LEU A 25 4.92 0.80 5.28
CA LEU A 25 5.76 0.57 4.10
C LEU A 25 7.19 1.02 4.35
N VAL A 26 7.39 2.21 4.91
CA VAL A 26 8.71 2.73 5.24
C VAL A 26 9.42 1.78 6.21
N ALA A 27 8.73 1.33 7.26
CA ALA A 27 9.29 0.40 8.23
C ALA A 27 9.68 -0.93 7.59
N THR A 28 8.86 -1.44 6.68
CA THR A 28 9.11 -2.69 5.95
C THR A 28 10.37 -2.56 5.09
N VAL A 29 10.50 -1.46 4.35
CA VAL A 29 11.67 -1.19 3.51
C VAL A 29 12.94 -1.07 4.37
N GLN A 30 12.85 -0.38 5.51
CA GLN A 30 14.00 -0.24 6.41
C GLN A 30 14.50 -1.58 6.93
N ARG A 31 13.58 -2.49 7.25
CA ARG A 31 13.95 -3.84 7.69
C ARG A 31 14.64 -4.63 6.58
N LEU A 32 14.15 -4.51 5.35
CA LEU A 32 14.77 -5.15 4.20
C LEU A 32 16.18 -4.59 3.95
N GLU A 33 16.35 -3.29 4.02
CA GLU A 33 17.63 -2.62 3.82
C GLU A 33 18.64 -2.97 4.92
N ALA A 34 18.19 -3.20 6.15
CA ALA A 34 19.07 -3.57 7.25
C ALA A 34 19.73 -4.93 7.04
N GLY A 35 19.10 -5.82 6.28
CA GLY A 35 19.64 -7.14 5.98
C GLY A 35 19.61 -8.09 7.18
N GLY A 36 20.35 -9.18 7.08
CA GLY A 36 20.43 -10.17 8.16
C GLY A 36 19.20 -11.08 8.28
N LEU A 37 18.28 -11.02 7.33
CA LEU A 37 17.08 -11.83 7.32
C LEU A 37 17.29 -13.12 6.51
N SER A 38 16.55 -14.17 6.86
CA SER A 38 16.48 -15.36 6.02
C SER A 38 15.84 -14.99 4.68
N LEU A 39 16.03 -15.84 3.66
CA LEU A 39 15.37 -15.63 2.38
C LEU A 39 13.86 -15.62 2.53
N GLU A 40 13.30 -16.55 3.32
CA GLU A 40 11.86 -16.62 3.55
C GLU A 40 11.33 -15.33 4.19
N ASP A 41 12.01 -14.82 5.21
CA ASP A 41 11.60 -13.60 5.88
C ASP A 41 11.70 -12.39 4.95
N SER A 42 12.75 -12.34 4.13
CA SER A 42 12.92 -11.28 3.13
C SER A 42 11.79 -11.27 2.10
N LEU A 43 11.40 -12.47 1.62
CA LEU A 43 10.31 -12.60 0.67
C LEU A 43 8.97 -12.17 1.29
N ALA A 44 8.73 -12.57 2.54
CA ALA A 44 7.50 -12.18 3.25
C ALA A 44 7.41 -10.66 3.41
N LEU A 45 8.51 -10.02 3.78
CA LEU A 45 8.56 -8.55 3.89
C LEU A 45 8.40 -7.87 2.54
N TRP A 46 9.00 -8.44 1.49
CA TRP A 46 8.84 -7.92 0.13
C TRP A 46 7.37 -7.97 -0.30
N GLU A 47 6.71 -9.10 -0.09
CA GLU A 47 5.30 -9.26 -0.43
C GLU A 47 4.43 -8.26 0.34
N ARG A 48 4.72 -8.08 1.63
CA ARG A 48 4.01 -7.08 2.45
C ARG A 48 4.23 -5.68 1.90
N GLY A 49 5.47 -5.35 1.57
CA GLY A 49 5.82 -4.05 0.98
C GLY A 49 5.09 -3.78 -0.32
N GLU A 50 5.01 -4.78 -1.20
CA GLU A 50 4.28 -4.66 -2.47
C GLU A 50 2.79 -4.38 -2.22
N ALA A 51 2.18 -5.09 -1.27
CA ALA A 51 0.77 -4.89 -0.93
C ALA A 51 0.52 -3.50 -0.34
N LEU A 52 1.41 -3.05 0.54
CA LEU A 52 1.32 -1.71 1.13
C LEU A 52 1.49 -0.61 0.07
N ALA A 53 2.44 -0.79 -0.84
CA ALA A 53 2.67 0.17 -1.93
C ALA A 53 1.44 0.27 -2.84
N ALA A 54 0.84 -0.86 -3.19
CA ALA A 54 -0.37 -0.89 -4.01
C ALA A 54 -1.54 -0.21 -3.29
N HIS A 55 -1.67 -0.44 -1.98
CA HIS A 55 -2.71 0.20 -1.17
C HIS A 55 -2.54 1.72 -1.13
N CYS A 56 -1.32 2.19 -0.91
CA CYS A 56 -1.00 3.63 -0.93
C CYS A 56 -1.33 4.24 -2.31
N GLN A 57 -0.95 3.55 -3.37
CA GLN A 57 -1.22 4.03 -4.73
C GLN A 57 -2.72 4.14 -5.00
N ALA A 58 -3.49 3.14 -4.58
CA ALA A 58 -4.96 3.16 -4.73
C ALA A 58 -5.58 4.36 -4.00
N LYS A 59 -5.08 4.67 -2.80
CA LYS A 59 -5.56 5.84 -2.04
C LYS A 59 -5.24 7.14 -2.75
N LEU A 60 -4.04 7.26 -3.30
CA LEU A 60 -3.63 8.46 -4.08
C LEU A 60 -4.45 8.60 -5.35
N ASP A 61 -4.70 7.49 -6.05
CA ASP A 61 -5.51 7.48 -7.27
C ASP A 61 -6.95 7.92 -6.96
N GLY A 62 -7.51 7.46 -5.86
CA GLY A 62 -8.85 7.88 -5.42
C GLY A 62 -8.92 9.37 -5.10
N ALA A 63 -7.91 9.89 -4.40
CA ALA A 63 -7.83 11.30 -4.07
C ALA A 63 -7.69 12.15 -5.35
N ARG A 64 -6.87 11.71 -6.28
CA ARG A 64 -6.69 12.38 -7.57
C ARG A 64 -7.99 12.43 -8.38
N ALA A 65 -8.70 11.31 -8.42
CA ALA A 65 -9.98 11.24 -9.12
C ALA A 65 -10.99 12.24 -8.54
N ARG A 66 -11.03 12.35 -7.20
CA ARG A 66 -11.91 13.31 -6.53
C ARG A 66 -11.54 14.75 -6.85
N LEU A 67 -10.24 15.04 -6.88
CA LEU A 67 -9.74 16.37 -7.23
C LEU A 67 -10.09 16.72 -8.67
N ASP A 68 -9.87 15.78 -9.60
CA ASP A 68 -10.18 15.97 -11.01
C ASP A 68 -11.67 16.24 -11.21
N ALA A 69 -12.54 15.51 -10.49
CA ALA A 69 -13.99 15.72 -10.54
C ALA A 69 -14.39 17.10 -10.02
N ALA A 70 -13.75 17.55 -8.94
CA ALA A 70 -14.01 18.88 -8.38
C ALA A 70 -13.58 20.00 -9.33
N VAL A 71 -12.43 19.85 -10.00
CA VAL A 71 -11.95 20.80 -10.99
C VAL A 71 -12.90 20.85 -12.19
N ALA A 72 -13.31 19.69 -12.70
CA ALA A 72 -14.26 19.61 -13.82
C ALA A 72 -15.59 20.29 -13.48
N ALA A 73 -16.10 20.08 -12.26
CA ALA A 73 -17.34 20.72 -11.82
C ALA A 73 -17.22 22.25 -11.79
N ARG A 74 -16.06 22.76 -11.39
CA ARG A 74 -15.81 24.21 -11.35
C ARG A 74 -15.73 24.81 -12.76
N GLU A 75 -15.19 24.06 -13.71
CA GLU A 75 -15.06 24.52 -15.09
C GLU A 75 -16.41 24.59 -15.80
N GLU A 76 -17.38 23.78 -15.39
CA GLU A 76 -18.73 23.82 -15.95
C GLU A 76 -19.54 25.03 -15.54
N ASP A 77 -19.20 25.64 -14.43
CA ASP A 77 -19.86 26.86 -13.94
C ASP A 77 -19.24 28.10 -14.59
#